data_ff49a054561344c08a5aa5648a28ab7f
#
_entry.id   ff49a054561344c08a5aa5648a28ab7f
#
_cell.length_a   1.000
_cell.length_b   1.000
_cell.length_c   1.000
_cell.angle_alpha   90.00
_cell.angle_beta   90.00
_cell.angle_gamma   90.00
#
_symmetry.space_group_name_H-M   'P 1'
#
loop_
_entity.id
_entity.type
_entity.pdbx_description
1 polymer ?
#
loop_
_entity_poly.entity_id
_entity_poly.type
_entity_poly.pdbx_seq_one_letter_code
_entity_poly.pdbx_strand_id
1 'polypeptide(L)'
;MDFEYWWLLAFPLFFGLGWLAARIDLKQLLSESRRLPASYFKGLNFLLNEQTDQAIEAFIEAVKADSEMIELHFALGGMFRRRGEVDRAIRMHQSLLEREDLAEEKKLTALFDLGQDYLKAGLLDRAEQIFNDLEQTRYANASREYLLVIYALEKEWERAIAVARQLEQLSHRPYQMQIAHFYCEMAVRENAHSDPAAAQAHLQSALQTNRDCVRANMLLGDYAAADMRIDEAIAFWKRIETQNPAYLPLVAERLLAGFRATDRFGEGLDLLSSYLARYGSQDMLNQDMLNLVFQATLANQGPEAAYRLVRDELHRNPTLPGLERLLKLQLLEAPGERRQELQLVHNLVHNHSSGLSLYRCEKCGFKARQYFWQCPACGGWETFPARRGEEEAIAGKR
;
A
#
# COMPACT_ATOMS: atom_id res chain seq x y z
N MET A 1 -21.39 66.53 -60.79
CA MET A 1 -20.76 65.26 -60.31
C MET A 1 -21.71 64.15 -60.72
N ASP A 2 -21.39 63.54 -61.85
CA ASP A 2 -22.22 62.46 -62.37
C ASP A 2 -21.89 61.22 -61.62
N PHE A 3 -22.90 60.74 -60.89
CA PHE A 3 -22.83 59.50 -60.07
C PHE A 3 -22.91 58.36 -61.07
N GLU A 4 -21.78 57.72 -61.34
CA GLU A 4 -21.72 56.59 -62.29
C GLU A 4 -22.38 55.39 -61.64
N TYR A 5 -23.62 55.05 -62.02
CA TYR A 5 -24.44 53.97 -61.47
C TYR A 5 -23.84 52.56 -61.52
N TRP A 6 -22.73 52.41 -62.30
CA TRP A 6 -22.05 51.12 -62.38
C TRP A 6 -21.38 50.70 -61.06
N TRP A 7 -21.05 51.65 -60.13
CA TRP A 7 -20.57 51.35 -58.76
C TRP A 7 -21.59 50.59 -57.94
N LEU A 8 -22.88 50.68 -58.23
CA LEU A 8 -23.92 49.90 -57.52
C LEU A 8 -23.85 48.43 -57.83
N LEU A 9 -23.22 47.99 -58.91
CA LEU A 9 -22.97 46.60 -59.28
C LEU A 9 -21.86 45.97 -58.41
N ALA A 10 -21.03 46.79 -57.77
CA ALA A 10 -19.98 46.29 -56.87
C ALA A 10 -20.56 45.71 -55.58
N PHE A 11 -21.70 46.25 -55.08
CA PHE A 11 -22.35 45.74 -53.86
C PHE A 11 -22.80 44.30 -53.96
N PRO A 12 -23.54 43.86 -54.96
CA PRO A 12 -23.91 42.44 -55.09
C PRO A 12 -22.70 41.52 -55.31
N LEU A 13 -21.63 42.01 -55.96
CA LEU A 13 -20.41 41.25 -56.17
C LEU A 13 -19.65 41.05 -54.84
N PHE A 14 -19.46 42.10 -54.03
CA PHE A 14 -18.83 41.98 -52.73
C PHE A 14 -19.69 41.16 -51.75
N PHE A 15 -21.02 41.29 -51.81
CA PHE A 15 -21.93 40.46 -51.02
C PHE A 15 -21.82 39.00 -51.42
N GLY A 16 -21.78 38.70 -52.74
CA GLY A 16 -21.62 37.34 -53.24
C GLY A 16 -20.27 36.71 -52.86
N LEU A 17 -19.17 37.49 -52.95
CA LEU A 17 -17.85 37.06 -52.51
C LEU A 17 -17.78 36.84 -50.98
N GLY A 18 -18.36 37.75 -50.18
CA GLY A 18 -18.44 37.60 -48.73
C GLY A 18 -19.29 36.38 -48.30
N TRP A 19 -20.42 36.19 -48.99
CA TRP A 19 -21.27 35.00 -48.73
C TRP A 19 -20.56 33.68 -49.13
N LEU A 20 -19.79 33.70 -50.24
CA LEU A 20 -19.02 32.53 -50.70
C LEU A 20 -17.87 32.24 -49.71
N ALA A 21 -17.15 33.25 -49.27
CA ALA A 21 -16.08 33.14 -48.28
C ALA A 21 -16.63 32.58 -46.92
N ALA A 22 -17.73 33.16 -46.41
CA ALA A 22 -18.39 32.68 -45.21
C ALA A 22 -18.89 31.23 -45.32
N ARG A 23 -19.36 30.83 -46.51
CA ARG A 23 -19.83 29.47 -46.74
C ARG A 23 -18.70 28.44 -46.87
N ILE A 24 -17.54 28.85 -47.35
CA ILE A 24 -16.31 28.02 -47.41
C ILE A 24 -15.77 27.85 -46.01
N ASP A 25 -15.66 28.94 -45.23
CA ASP A 25 -15.16 28.92 -43.84
C ASP A 25 -16.08 28.07 -42.93
N LEU A 26 -17.40 28.20 -43.05
CA LEU A 26 -18.37 27.41 -42.32
C LEU A 26 -18.31 25.92 -42.69
N LYS A 27 -18.13 25.60 -44.01
CA LYS A 27 -17.95 24.20 -44.45
C LYS A 27 -16.65 23.61 -43.93
N GLN A 28 -15.59 24.38 -43.84
CA GLN A 28 -14.29 23.94 -43.36
C GLN A 28 -14.34 23.70 -41.86
N LEU A 29 -14.93 24.60 -41.06
CA LEU A 29 -15.21 24.41 -39.62
C LEU A 29 -16.12 23.21 -39.36
N LEU A 30 -17.18 23.03 -40.14
CA LEU A 30 -18.08 21.88 -40.00
C LEU A 30 -17.44 20.57 -40.49
N SER A 31 -16.45 20.60 -41.39
CA SER A 31 -15.72 19.41 -41.80
C SER A 31 -14.65 19.01 -40.79
N GLU A 32 -14.04 19.97 -40.11
CA GLU A 32 -13.10 19.70 -38.99
C GLU A 32 -13.82 19.09 -37.76
N SER A 33 -15.02 19.59 -37.42
CA SER A 33 -15.82 19.00 -36.31
C SER A 33 -16.42 17.63 -36.64
N ARG A 34 -16.46 17.18 -37.89
CA ARG A 34 -16.96 15.88 -38.34
C ARG A 34 -15.88 14.80 -38.47
N ARG A 35 -14.62 15.09 -38.13
CA ARG A 35 -13.50 14.16 -38.38
C ARG A 35 -13.33 13.04 -37.36
N LEU A 36 -14.07 13.05 -36.23
CA LEU A 36 -13.94 11.96 -35.28
C LEU A 36 -14.64 10.70 -35.81
N PRO A 37 -13.93 9.57 -35.96
CA PRO A 37 -14.50 8.32 -36.40
C PRO A 37 -15.67 7.86 -35.51
N ALA A 38 -16.68 7.21 -36.08
CA ALA A 38 -17.79 6.67 -35.30
C ALA A 38 -17.32 5.66 -34.23
N SER A 39 -16.22 4.97 -34.48
CA SER A 39 -15.54 4.07 -33.53
C SER A 39 -15.02 4.79 -32.28
N TYR A 40 -14.66 6.07 -32.37
CA TYR A 40 -14.29 6.87 -31.19
C TYR A 40 -15.46 7.06 -30.22
N PHE A 41 -16.63 7.46 -30.74
CA PHE A 41 -17.84 7.61 -29.89
C PHE A 41 -18.33 6.27 -29.34
N LYS A 42 -18.18 5.20 -30.12
CA LYS A 42 -18.48 3.84 -29.70
C LYS A 42 -17.56 3.42 -28.54
N GLY A 43 -16.26 3.72 -28.64
CA GLY A 43 -15.29 3.47 -27.57
C GLY A 43 -15.60 4.23 -26.29
N LEU A 44 -15.97 5.53 -26.39
CA LEU A 44 -16.41 6.32 -25.23
C LEU A 44 -17.65 5.73 -24.56
N ASN A 45 -18.64 5.29 -25.34
CA ASN A 45 -19.85 4.67 -24.81
C ASN A 45 -19.54 3.38 -24.05
N PHE A 46 -18.68 2.52 -24.60
CA PHE A 46 -18.21 1.32 -23.90
C PHE A 46 -17.46 1.65 -22.62
N LEU A 47 -16.63 2.69 -22.61
CA LEU A 47 -15.88 3.13 -21.42
C LEU A 47 -16.82 3.60 -20.31
N LEU A 48 -17.87 4.37 -20.65
CA LEU A 48 -18.90 4.84 -19.71
C LEU A 48 -19.72 3.69 -19.12
N ASN A 49 -19.87 2.59 -19.87
CA ASN A 49 -20.56 1.36 -19.43
C ASN A 49 -19.60 0.35 -18.77
N GLU A 50 -18.37 0.76 -18.38
CA GLU A 50 -17.34 -0.08 -17.76
C GLU A 50 -16.88 -1.29 -18.61
N GLN A 51 -17.21 -1.29 -19.90
CA GLN A 51 -16.86 -2.34 -20.86
C GLN A 51 -15.46 -2.07 -21.47
N THR A 52 -14.44 -2.15 -20.66
CA THR A 52 -13.06 -1.72 -21.02
C THR A 52 -12.52 -2.47 -22.24
N ASP A 53 -12.80 -3.75 -22.41
CA ASP A 53 -12.30 -4.55 -23.53
C ASP A 53 -12.87 -4.08 -24.87
N GLN A 54 -14.17 -3.85 -24.91
CA GLN A 54 -14.85 -3.35 -26.11
C GLN A 54 -14.46 -1.89 -26.40
N ALA A 55 -14.19 -1.09 -25.37
CA ALA A 55 -13.68 0.26 -25.52
C ALA A 55 -12.30 0.26 -26.20
N ILE A 56 -11.39 -0.61 -25.77
CA ILE A 56 -10.06 -0.76 -26.35
C ILE A 56 -10.15 -1.14 -27.84
N GLU A 57 -10.97 -2.13 -28.18
CA GLU A 57 -11.16 -2.55 -29.59
C GLU A 57 -11.68 -1.41 -30.47
N ALA A 58 -12.69 -0.68 -29.99
CA ALA A 58 -13.24 0.45 -30.71
C ALA A 58 -12.23 1.60 -30.86
N PHE A 59 -11.42 1.86 -29.85
CA PHE A 59 -10.37 2.87 -29.91
C PHE A 59 -9.21 2.47 -30.83
N ILE A 60 -8.84 1.19 -30.89
CA ILE A 60 -7.86 0.68 -31.86
C ILE A 60 -8.37 0.89 -33.29
N GLU A 61 -9.65 0.64 -33.53
CA GLU A 61 -10.28 0.88 -34.83
C GLU A 61 -10.26 2.39 -35.18
N ALA A 62 -10.52 3.26 -34.20
CA ALA A 62 -10.46 4.70 -34.39
C ALA A 62 -9.04 5.20 -34.74
N VAL A 63 -7.99 4.70 -34.03
CA VAL A 63 -6.60 5.04 -34.33
C VAL A 63 -6.16 4.53 -35.70
N LYS A 64 -6.63 3.37 -36.15
CA LYS A 64 -6.35 2.87 -37.50
C LYS A 64 -7.00 3.73 -38.59
N ALA A 65 -8.16 4.32 -38.31
CA ALA A 65 -8.87 5.20 -39.24
C ALA A 65 -8.24 6.60 -39.30
N ASP A 66 -7.69 7.08 -38.19
CA ASP A 66 -7.03 8.38 -38.08
C ASP A 66 -5.87 8.29 -37.09
N SER A 67 -4.67 8.19 -37.63
CA SER A 67 -3.43 8.09 -36.85
C SER A 67 -2.99 9.44 -36.23
N GLU A 68 -3.64 10.56 -36.56
CA GLU A 68 -3.33 11.87 -36.01
C GLU A 68 -3.97 12.12 -34.65
N MET A 69 -4.81 11.19 -34.18
CA MET A 69 -5.48 11.29 -32.87
C MET A 69 -4.53 10.99 -31.70
N ILE A 70 -3.63 11.93 -31.41
CA ILE A 70 -2.56 11.81 -30.39
C ILE A 70 -3.16 11.47 -29.01
N GLU A 71 -4.23 12.14 -28.60
CA GLU A 71 -4.91 11.95 -27.32
C GLU A 71 -5.41 10.50 -27.15
N LEU A 72 -5.85 9.90 -28.24
CA LEU A 72 -6.33 8.53 -28.22
C LEU A 72 -5.18 7.52 -28.06
N HIS A 73 -3.99 7.83 -28.60
CA HIS A 73 -2.80 7.02 -28.36
C HIS A 73 -2.42 7.02 -26.88
N PHE A 74 -2.44 8.20 -26.21
CA PHE A 74 -2.23 8.28 -24.75
C PHE A 74 -3.27 7.49 -23.96
N ALA A 75 -4.54 7.66 -24.32
CA ALA A 75 -5.61 6.92 -23.65
C ALA A 75 -5.44 5.40 -23.79
N LEU A 76 -5.16 4.90 -24.99
CA LEU A 76 -4.91 3.49 -25.26
C LEU A 76 -3.68 2.97 -24.53
N GLY A 77 -2.56 3.71 -24.54
CA GLY A 77 -1.36 3.33 -23.79
C GLY A 77 -1.66 3.17 -22.30
N GLY A 78 -2.35 4.15 -21.71
CA GLY A 78 -2.78 4.07 -20.31
C GLY A 78 -3.75 2.89 -20.02
N MET A 79 -4.65 2.56 -20.96
CA MET A 79 -5.55 1.41 -20.83
C MET A 79 -4.80 0.09 -20.91
N PHE A 80 -3.84 -0.05 -21.83
CA PHE A 80 -2.98 -1.23 -21.93
C PHE A 80 -2.15 -1.44 -20.65
N ARG A 81 -1.55 -0.36 -20.10
CA ARG A 81 -0.81 -0.41 -18.85
C ARG A 81 -1.67 -0.91 -17.68
N ARG A 82 -2.90 -0.37 -17.51
CA ARG A 82 -3.83 -0.80 -16.47
C ARG A 82 -4.24 -2.27 -16.62
N ARG A 83 -4.36 -2.75 -17.84
CA ARG A 83 -4.72 -4.13 -18.16
C ARG A 83 -3.54 -5.11 -18.02
N GLY A 84 -2.33 -4.60 -17.83
CA GLY A 84 -1.11 -5.42 -17.75
C GLY A 84 -0.51 -5.78 -19.11
N GLU A 85 -1.05 -5.25 -20.21
CA GLU A 85 -0.51 -5.41 -21.57
C GLU A 85 0.64 -4.41 -21.81
N VAL A 86 1.68 -4.51 -20.97
CA VAL A 86 2.71 -3.47 -20.83
C VAL A 86 3.51 -3.29 -22.12
N ASP A 87 3.80 -4.37 -22.86
CA ASP A 87 4.52 -4.29 -24.14
C ASP A 87 3.76 -3.47 -25.19
N ARG A 88 2.42 -3.51 -25.15
CA ARG A 88 1.59 -2.70 -26.06
C ARG A 88 1.60 -1.24 -25.65
N ALA A 89 1.56 -0.95 -24.34
CA ALA A 89 1.66 0.40 -23.80
C ALA A 89 3.00 1.03 -24.19
N ILE A 90 4.12 0.31 -23.97
CA ILE A 90 5.47 0.75 -24.35
C ILE A 90 5.53 1.11 -25.84
N ARG A 91 5.11 0.19 -26.72
CA ARG A 91 5.11 0.47 -28.17
C ARG A 91 4.25 1.68 -28.54
N MET A 92 3.11 1.87 -27.87
CA MET A 92 2.22 3.00 -28.12
C MET A 92 2.89 4.34 -27.77
N HIS A 93 3.51 4.43 -26.58
CA HIS A 93 4.16 5.68 -26.17
C HIS A 93 5.50 5.91 -26.91
N GLN A 94 6.24 4.85 -27.28
CA GLN A 94 7.42 4.98 -28.14
C GLN A 94 7.07 5.51 -29.53
N SER A 95 6.00 5.00 -30.16
CA SER A 95 5.57 5.48 -31.48
C SER A 95 5.14 6.96 -31.47
N LEU A 96 4.65 7.46 -30.32
CA LEU A 96 4.39 8.90 -30.15
C LEU A 96 5.68 9.71 -30.13
N LEU A 97 6.73 9.20 -29.47
CA LEU A 97 8.02 9.90 -29.35
C LEU A 97 8.81 9.93 -30.68
N GLU A 98 8.57 8.97 -31.59
CA GLU A 98 9.17 8.93 -32.93
C GLU A 98 8.55 9.95 -33.88
N ARG A 99 7.45 10.58 -33.51
CA ARG A 99 6.78 11.59 -34.35
C ARG A 99 7.52 12.93 -34.31
N GLU A 100 7.89 13.45 -35.46
CA GLU A 100 8.55 14.76 -35.59
C GLU A 100 7.61 15.93 -35.30
N ASP A 101 6.32 15.79 -35.62
CA ASP A 101 5.25 16.78 -35.47
C ASP A 101 4.70 16.91 -34.05
N LEU A 102 5.16 16.09 -33.10
CA LEU A 102 4.66 16.12 -31.74
C LEU A 102 5.17 17.35 -30.99
N ALA A 103 4.26 18.14 -30.43
CA ALA A 103 4.59 19.30 -29.61
C ALA A 103 5.42 18.87 -28.37
N GLU A 104 6.42 19.67 -27.99
CA GLU A 104 7.33 19.36 -26.87
C GLU A 104 6.60 19.02 -25.57
N GLU A 105 5.50 19.70 -25.31
CA GLU A 105 4.68 19.42 -24.13
C GLU A 105 4.07 18.01 -24.13
N LYS A 106 3.67 17.51 -25.29
CA LYS A 106 3.15 16.15 -25.48
C LYS A 106 4.27 15.12 -25.49
N LYS A 107 5.49 15.48 -25.98
CA LYS A 107 6.67 14.62 -25.85
C LYS A 107 7.01 14.36 -24.39
N LEU A 108 6.99 15.39 -23.53
CA LEU A 108 7.20 15.23 -22.09
C LEU A 108 6.13 14.31 -21.45
N THR A 109 4.87 14.43 -21.90
CA THR A 109 3.80 13.53 -21.42
C THR A 109 4.05 12.09 -21.85
N ALA A 110 4.44 11.87 -23.12
CA ALA A 110 4.75 10.54 -23.64
C ALA A 110 5.95 9.90 -22.94
N LEU A 111 7.00 10.69 -22.65
CA LEU A 111 8.14 10.24 -21.85
C LEU A 111 7.71 9.83 -20.43
N PHE A 112 6.91 10.67 -19.78
CA PHE A 112 6.42 10.36 -18.44
C PHE A 112 5.57 9.09 -18.39
N ASP A 113 4.67 8.92 -19.38
CA ASP A 113 3.87 7.70 -19.50
C ASP A 113 4.73 6.47 -19.85
N LEU A 114 5.74 6.63 -20.71
CA LEU A 114 6.70 5.55 -21.03
C LEU A 114 7.52 5.13 -19.79
N GLY A 115 7.93 6.09 -18.96
CA GLY A 115 8.59 5.80 -17.68
C GLY A 115 7.70 4.94 -16.76
N GLN A 116 6.41 5.25 -16.69
CA GLN A 116 5.45 4.43 -15.93
C GLN A 116 5.26 3.04 -16.54
N ASP A 117 5.28 2.92 -17.88
CA ASP A 117 5.20 1.64 -18.56
C ASP A 117 6.42 0.77 -18.25
N TYR A 118 7.63 1.35 -18.31
CA TYR A 118 8.86 0.64 -17.96
C TYR A 118 8.86 0.19 -16.50
N LEU A 119 8.41 1.05 -15.58
CA LEU A 119 8.27 0.68 -14.17
C LEU A 119 7.30 -0.50 -14.00
N LYS A 120 6.17 -0.47 -14.70
CA LYS A 120 5.17 -1.54 -14.67
C LYS A 120 5.68 -2.85 -15.31
N ALA A 121 6.57 -2.74 -16.29
CA ALA A 121 7.27 -3.87 -16.92
C ALA A 121 8.40 -4.44 -16.05
N GLY A 122 8.78 -3.78 -14.95
CA GLY A 122 9.94 -4.14 -14.14
C GLY A 122 11.29 -3.73 -14.75
N LEU A 123 11.30 -2.89 -15.79
CA LEU A 123 12.50 -2.36 -16.44
C LEU A 123 12.97 -1.11 -15.67
N LEU A 124 13.46 -1.34 -14.43
CA LEU A 124 13.72 -0.27 -13.46
C LEU A 124 14.77 0.72 -13.95
N ASP A 125 15.89 0.25 -14.53
CA ASP A 125 16.95 1.12 -15.05
C ASP A 125 16.44 2.11 -16.11
N ARG A 126 15.56 1.64 -17.03
CA ARG A 126 14.98 2.49 -18.08
C ARG A 126 13.98 3.48 -17.51
N ALA A 127 13.19 3.05 -16.53
CA ALA A 127 12.25 3.93 -15.86
C ALA A 127 13.00 5.02 -15.07
N GLU A 128 14.05 4.65 -14.35
CA GLU A 128 14.91 5.59 -13.62
C GLU A 128 15.49 6.65 -14.53
N GLN A 129 16.08 6.24 -15.67
CA GLN A 129 16.66 7.17 -16.62
C GLN A 129 15.63 8.22 -17.09
N ILE A 130 14.44 7.78 -17.49
CA ILE A 130 13.38 8.70 -17.93
C ILE A 130 12.96 9.65 -16.83
N PHE A 131 12.74 9.15 -15.59
CA PHE A 131 12.31 10.02 -14.51
C PHE A 131 13.40 11.01 -14.07
N ASN A 132 14.68 10.65 -14.16
CA ASN A 132 15.80 11.59 -13.95
C ASN A 132 15.81 12.67 -15.05
N ASP A 133 15.62 12.31 -16.33
CA ASP A 133 15.55 13.28 -17.43
C ASP A 133 14.39 14.28 -17.27
N LEU A 134 13.34 13.89 -16.60
CA LEU A 134 12.16 14.71 -16.33
C LEU A 134 12.25 15.60 -15.08
N GLU A 135 13.34 15.52 -14.29
CA GLU A 135 13.50 16.29 -13.06
C GLU A 135 13.51 17.81 -13.21
N GLN A 136 13.84 18.33 -14.42
CA GLN A 136 13.85 19.76 -14.71
C GLN A 136 12.59 20.22 -15.47
N THR A 137 11.55 19.38 -15.49
CA THR A 137 10.32 19.64 -16.23
C THR A 137 9.13 19.84 -15.28
N ARG A 138 7.96 20.10 -15.84
CA ARG A 138 6.70 20.14 -15.07
C ARG A 138 6.39 18.83 -14.35
N TYR A 139 7.01 17.71 -14.74
CA TYR A 139 6.86 16.41 -14.13
C TYR A 139 7.82 16.14 -12.96
N ALA A 140 8.68 17.10 -12.59
CA ALA A 140 9.71 16.93 -11.57
C ALA A 140 9.22 16.26 -10.28
N ASN A 141 8.13 16.74 -9.68
CA ASN A 141 7.62 16.19 -8.43
C ASN A 141 7.03 14.78 -8.61
N ALA A 142 6.27 14.57 -9.69
CA ALA A 142 5.72 13.25 -10.00
C ALA A 142 6.83 12.24 -10.34
N SER A 143 7.88 12.65 -11.06
CA SER A 143 9.04 11.81 -11.35
C SER A 143 9.77 11.39 -10.08
N ARG A 144 9.96 12.29 -9.11
CA ARG A 144 10.56 11.95 -7.81
C ARG A 144 9.72 10.94 -7.02
N GLU A 145 8.38 11.02 -7.08
CA GLU A 145 7.53 10.00 -6.45
C GLU A 145 7.78 8.60 -7.06
N TYR A 146 7.98 8.52 -8.38
CA TYR A 146 8.33 7.25 -9.05
C TYR A 146 9.77 6.82 -8.78
N LEU A 147 10.74 7.74 -8.74
CA LEU A 147 12.12 7.43 -8.36
C LEU A 147 12.19 6.87 -6.94
N LEU A 148 11.41 7.41 -5.99
CA LEU A 148 11.32 6.86 -4.63
C LEU A 148 10.83 5.40 -4.65
N VAL A 149 9.85 5.09 -5.49
CA VAL A 149 9.34 3.71 -5.64
C VAL A 149 10.43 2.80 -6.24
N ILE A 150 11.14 3.27 -7.28
CA ILE A 150 12.22 2.51 -7.94
C ILE A 150 13.33 2.19 -6.93
N TYR A 151 13.88 3.20 -6.23
CA TYR A 151 14.95 2.99 -5.26
C TYR A 151 14.52 2.09 -4.09
N ALA A 152 13.26 2.16 -3.68
CA ALA A 152 12.73 1.24 -2.67
C ALA A 152 12.64 -0.21 -3.19
N LEU A 153 12.31 -0.43 -4.47
CA LEU A 153 12.29 -1.75 -5.10
C LEU A 153 13.70 -2.34 -5.27
N GLU A 154 14.67 -1.49 -5.62
CA GLU A 154 16.08 -1.85 -5.77
C GLU A 154 16.83 -1.94 -4.44
N LYS A 155 16.16 -1.56 -3.33
CA LYS A 155 16.74 -1.50 -1.97
C LYS A 155 17.91 -0.52 -1.87
N GLU A 156 17.92 0.50 -2.71
CA GLU A 156 18.89 1.60 -2.66
C GLU A 156 18.42 2.67 -1.63
N TRP A 157 18.47 2.28 -0.36
CA TRP A 157 17.85 3.04 0.74
C TRP A 157 18.40 4.45 0.90
N GLU A 158 19.68 4.66 0.65
CA GLU A 158 20.34 5.96 0.72
C GLU A 158 19.76 6.93 -0.32
N ARG A 159 19.56 6.47 -1.55
CA ARG A 159 18.93 7.25 -2.63
C ARG A 159 17.45 7.48 -2.34
N ALA A 160 16.76 6.46 -1.85
CA ALA A 160 15.36 6.57 -1.45
C ALA A 160 15.16 7.63 -0.35
N ILE A 161 16.03 7.67 0.67
CA ILE A 161 16.00 8.68 1.73
C ILE A 161 16.27 10.09 1.17
N ALA A 162 17.24 10.24 0.26
CA ALA A 162 17.55 11.52 -0.35
C ALA A 162 16.35 12.09 -1.12
N VAL A 163 15.70 11.27 -1.95
CA VAL A 163 14.51 11.67 -2.71
C VAL A 163 13.32 11.93 -1.80
N ALA A 164 13.10 11.09 -0.78
CA ALA A 164 12.00 11.29 0.18
C ALA A 164 12.12 12.63 0.92
N ARG A 165 13.35 13.04 1.33
CA ARG A 165 13.58 14.35 1.94
C ARG A 165 13.33 15.52 1.00
N GLN A 166 13.67 15.38 -0.29
CA GLN A 166 13.35 16.39 -1.29
C GLN A 166 11.84 16.52 -1.47
N LEU A 167 11.12 15.40 -1.56
CA LEU A 167 9.66 15.39 -1.65
C LEU A 167 9.00 16.00 -0.42
N GLU A 168 9.52 15.77 0.79
CA GLU A 168 9.01 16.36 2.03
C GLU A 168 9.11 17.89 2.00
N GLN A 169 10.25 18.43 1.51
CA GLN A 169 10.44 19.87 1.38
C GLN A 169 9.51 20.51 0.33
N LEU A 170 9.23 19.81 -0.77
CA LEU A 170 8.48 20.35 -1.91
C LEU A 170 6.96 20.17 -1.77
N SER A 171 6.49 19.04 -1.23
CA SER A 171 5.08 18.66 -1.21
C SER A 171 4.40 18.88 0.14
N HIS A 172 5.14 19.23 1.20
CA HIS A 172 4.68 19.32 2.58
C HIS A 172 3.99 18.03 3.10
N ARG A 173 4.19 16.89 2.42
CA ARG A 173 3.73 15.58 2.89
C ARG A 173 4.79 14.98 3.80
N PRO A 174 4.41 14.40 4.96
CA PRO A 174 5.37 13.78 5.85
C PRO A 174 5.86 12.44 5.27
N TYR A 175 7.17 12.31 5.04
CA TYR A 175 7.83 11.06 4.65
C TYR A 175 8.61 10.43 5.80
N GLN A 176 8.56 11.01 7.00
CA GLN A 176 9.33 10.61 8.18
C GLN A 176 9.16 9.13 8.53
N MET A 177 7.92 8.60 8.45
CA MET A 177 7.64 7.18 8.68
C MET A 177 8.38 6.29 7.67
N GLN A 178 8.30 6.62 6.38
CA GLN A 178 8.97 5.83 5.33
C GLN A 178 10.49 5.90 5.46
N ILE A 179 11.05 7.08 5.71
CA ILE A 179 12.49 7.29 5.92
C ILE A 179 12.97 6.48 7.13
N ALA A 180 12.21 6.46 8.23
CA ALA A 180 12.56 5.65 9.40
C ALA A 180 12.59 4.16 9.08
N HIS A 181 11.66 3.67 8.25
CA HIS A 181 11.69 2.28 7.78
C HIS A 181 12.88 1.98 6.85
N PHE A 182 13.28 2.92 6.00
CA PHE A 182 14.48 2.75 5.18
C PHE A 182 15.74 2.63 6.05
N TYR A 183 15.87 3.43 7.09
CA TYR A 183 16.93 3.25 8.08
C TYR A 183 16.86 1.90 8.79
N CYS A 184 15.66 1.39 9.10
CA CYS A 184 15.52 0.04 9.65
C CYS A 184 15.99 -1.05 8.65
N GLU A 185 15.71 -0.88 7.35
CA GLU A 185 16.21 -1.80 6.32
C GLU A 185 17.75 -1.75 6.21
N MET A 186 18.34 -0.56 6.25
CA MET A 186 19.80 -0.41 6.29
C MET A 186 20.40 -1.10 7.52
N ALA A 187 19.78 -0.93 8.68
CA ALA A 187 20.22 -1.61 9.90
C ALA A 187 20.15 -3.15 9.78
N VAL A 188 19.09 -3.68 9.17
CA VAL A 188 18.99 -5.13 8.92
C VAL A 188 20.08 -5.60 7.96
N ARG A 189 20.40 -4.82 6.93
CA ARG A 189 21.48 -5.11 5.98
C ARG A 189 22.85 -5.13 6.68
N GLU A 190 23.17 -4.09 7.46
CA GLU A 190 24.46 -4.00 8.14
C GLU A 190 24.63 -5.09 9.22
N ASN A 191 23.56 -5.41 9.95
CA ASN A 191 23.60 -6.51 10.91
C ASN A 191 23.85 -7.88 10.21
N ALA A 192 23.30 -8.09 9.02
CA ALA A 192 23.56 -9.29 8.22
C ALA A 192 25.02 -9.33 7.73
N HIS A 193 25.66 -8.17 7.54
CA HIS A 193 27.09 -8.05 7.18
C HIS A 193 28.03 -8.08 8.41
N SER A 194 27.48 -8.35 9.60
CA SER A 194 28.22 -8.41 10.87
C SER A 194 28.85 -7.06 11.29
N ASP A 195 28.17 -5.96 10.96
CA ASP A 195 28.51 -4.61 11.48
C ASP A 195 27.39 -4.11 12.44
N PRO A 196 27.41 -4.53 13.70
CA PRO A 196 26.40 -4.14 14.68
C PRO A 196 26.46 -2.66 15.04
N ALA A 197 27.65 -2.01 14.91
CA ALA A 197 27.79 -0.59 15.23
C ALA A 197 27.08 0.27 14.18
N ALA A 198 27.26 -0.02 12.88
CA ALA A 198 26.55 0.64 11.80
C ALA A 198 25.04 0.37 11.88
N ALA A 199 24.63 -0.88 12.16
CA ALA A 199 23.24 -1.23 12.36
C ALA A 199 22.58 -0.40 13.48
N GLN A 200 23.24 -0.28 14.63
CA GLN A 200 22.75 0.54 15.74
C GLN A 200 22.66 2.03 15.38
N ALA A 201 23.65 2.58 14.66
CA ALA A 201 23.64 3.97 14.21
C ALA A 201 22.43 4.24 13.27
N HIS A 202 22.11 3.33 12.35
CA HIS A 202 20.93 3.44 11.49
C HIS A 202 19.63 3.39 12.28
N LEU A 203 19.49 2.53 13.29
CA LEU A 203 18.30 2.50 14.15
C LEU A 203 18.14 3.76 14.99
N GLN A 204 19.24 4.36 15.45
CA GLN A 204 19.19 5.66 16.09
C GLN A 204 18.72 6.76 15.13
N SER A 205 19.20 6.75 13.87
CA SER A 205 18.77 7.67 12.83
C SER A 205 17.27 7.49 12.51
N ALA A 206 16.76 6.25 12.52
CA ALA A 206 15.35 5.97 12.39
C ALA A 206 14.52 6.63 13.50
N LEU A 207 14.95 6.51 14.77
CA LEU A 207 14.26 7.11 15.92
C LEU A 207 14.41 8.64 15.97
N GLN A 208 15.51 9.20 15.46
CA GLN A 208 15.66 10.64 15.30
C GLN A 208 14.72 11.21 14.25
N THR A 209 14.49 10.46 13.17
CA THR A 209 13.58 10.84 12.09
C THR A 209 12.11 10.67 12.50
N ASN A 210 11.78 9.55 13.13
CA ASN A 210 10.44 9.26 13.63
C ASN A 210 10.56 8.60 15.03
N ARG A 211 10.21 9.34 16.07
CA ARG A 211 10.26 8.85 17.46
C ARG A 211 9.32 7.69 17.72
N ASP A 212 8.23 7.61 16.94
CA ASP A 212 7.20 6.59 17.08
C ASP A 212 7.47 5.35 16.20
N CYS A 213 8.67 5.23 15.63
CA CYS A 213 9.08 4.07 14.88
C CYS A 213 9.25 2.84 15.77
N VAL A 214 8.17 2.07 15.94
CA VAL A 214 8.13 0.85 16.74
C VAL A 214 9.15 -0.18 16.26
N ARG A 215 9.29 -0.33 14.94
CA ARG A 215 10.23 -1.28 14.33
C ARG A 215 11.67 -1.04 14.76
N ALA A 216 12.09 0.21 14.90
CA ALA A 216 13.44 0.55 15.33
C ALA A 216 13.71 0.07 16.77
N ASN A 217 12.79 0.33 17.71
CA ASN A 217 12.94 -0.16 19.08
C ASN A 217 12.84 -1.70 19.17
N MET A 218 12.02 -2.33 18.32
CA MET A 218 11.94 -3.78 18.26
C MET A 218 13.29 -4.38 17.81
N LEU A 219 13.90 -3.85 16.74
CA LEU A 219 15.21 -4.29 16.24
C LEU A 219 16.35 -4.01 17.25
N LEU A 220 16.35 -2.84 17.91
CA LEU A 220 17.32 -2.54 18.96
C LEU A 220 17.25 -3.57 20.10
N GLY A 221 16.03 -3.94 20.52
CA GLY A 221 15.84 -4.97 21.51
C GLY A 221 16.29 -6.34 21.02
N ASP A 222 15.96 -6.71 19.77
CA ASP A 222 16.37 -7.99 19.19
C ASP A 222 17.90 -8.10 19.08
N TYR A 223 18.60 -7.03 18.71
CA TYR A 223 20.06 -7.00 18.64
C TYR A 223 20.71 -7.01 20.04
N ALA A 224 20.17 -6.26 20.99
CA ALA A 224 20.65 -6.31 22.37
C ALA A 224 20.47 -7.72 22.98
N ALA A 225 19.36 -8.40 22.70
CA ALA A 225 19.13 -9.77 23.16
C ALA A 225 20.10 -10.78 22.52
N ALA A 226 20.42 -10.61 21.23
CA ALA A 226 21.41 -11.44 20.53
C ALA A 226 22.82 -11.27 21.15
N ASP A 227 23.14 -10.06 21.63
CA ASP A 227 24.39 -9.75 22.34
C ASP A 227 24.34 -10.12 23.85
N MET A 228 23.33 -10.85 24.30
CA MET A 228 23.10 -11.24 25.68
C MET A 228 22.87 -10.06 26.65
N ARG A 229 22.59 -8.86 26.16
CA ARG A 229 22.25 -7.67 26.94
C ARG A 229 20.74 -7.62 27.20
N ILE A 230 20.22 -8.63 27.95
CA ILE A 230 18.79 -8.90 28.06
C ILE A 230 18.00 -7.77 28.73
N ASP A 231 18.55 -7.14 29.79
CA ASP A 231 17.87 -6.01 30.45
C ASP A 231 17.71 -4.80 29.52
N GLU A 232 18.69 -4.55 28.68
CA GLU A 232 18.62 -3.50 27.67
C GLU A 232 17.59 -3.84 26.60
N ALA A 233 17.55 -5.10 26.17
CA ALA A 233 16.52 -5.59 25.23
C ALA A 233 15.10 -5.38 25.76
N ILE A 234 14.85 -5.78 27.03
CA ILE A 234 13.57 -5.55 27.70
C ILE A 234 13.23 -4.06 27.75
N ALA A 235 14.21 -3.20 28.03
CA ALA A 235 13.98 -1.75 28.07
C ALA A 235 13.55 -1.20 26.69
N PHE A 236 14.16 -1.65 25.58
CA PHE A 236 13.76 -1.27 24.23
C PHE A 236 12.36 -1.76 23.88
N TRP A 237 12.05 -3.03 24.14
CA TRP A 237 10.74 -3.58 23.83
C TRP A 237 9.60 -2.94 24.65
N LYS A 238 9.87 -2.53 25.90
CA LYS A 238 8.90 -1.80 26.74
C LYS A 238 8.57 -0.40 26.22
N ARG A 239 9.46 0.27 25.47
CA ARG A 239 9.18 1.57 24.88
C ARG A 239 8.05 1.53 23.86
N ILE A 240 7.77 0.36 23.28
CA ILE A 240 6.70 0.16 22.31
C ILE A 240 5.32 0.48 22.92
N GLU A 241 5.11 0.24 24.23
CA GLU A 241 3.88 0.65 24.92
C GLU A 241 3.62 2.16 24.77
N THR A 242 4.65 2.99 24.90
CA THR A 242 4.51 4.45 24.84
C THR A 242 4.49 4.97 23.41
N GLN A 243 5.09 4.26 22.46
CA GLN A 243 5.07 4.63 21.04
C GLN A 243 3.72 4.29 20.40
N ASN A 244 3.34 3.03 20.45
CA ASN A 244 2.05 2.56 19.94
C ASN A 244 1.67 1.20 20.55
N PRO A 245 0.75 1.18 21.51
CA PRO A 245 0.33 -0.06 22.18
C PRO A 245 -0.23 -1.14 21.25
N ALA A 246 -0.75 -0.75 20.06
CA ALA A 246 -1.28 -1.72 19.11
C ALA A 246 -0.24 -2.74 18.63
N TYR A 247 1.06 -2.41 18.72
CA TYR A 247 2.17 -3.29 18.33
C TYR A 247 2.70 -4.19 19.46
N LEU A 248 2.17 -4.06 20.68
CA LEU A 248 2.58 -4.91 21.81
C LEU A 248 2.50 -6.41 21.51
N PRO A 249 1.51 -6.93 20.75
CA PRO A 249 1.46 -8.34 20.39
C PRO A 249 2.69 -8.85 19.65
N LEU A 250 3.35 -7.98 18.85
CA LEU A 250 4.55 -8.37 18.09
C LEU A 250 5.79 -8.59 18.97
N VAL A 251 5.80 -8.03 20.20
CA VAL A 251 6.94 -8.10 21.12
C VAL A 251 6.64 -8.87 22.40
N ALA A 252 5.39 -9.27 22.60
CA ALA A 252 4.95 -9.96 23.84
C ALA A 252 5.76 -11.22 24.13
N GLU A 253 5.99 -12.07 23.12
CA GLU A 253 6.77 -13.29 23.26
C GLU A 253 8.24 -12.99 23.59
N ARG A 254 8.83 -11.96 22.94
CA ARG A 254 10.22 -11.51 23.21
C ARG A 254 10.38 -10.99 24.63
N LEU A 255 9.42 -10.18 25.10
CA LEU A 255 9.39 -9.68 26.46
C LEU A 255 9.36 -10.83 27.46
N LEU A 256 8.43 -11.79 27.28
CA LEU A 256 8.30 -12.93 28.18
C LEU A 256 9.56 -13.81 28.18
N ALA A 257 10.16 -14.04 27.01
CA ALA A 257 11.43 -14.77 26.88
C ALA A 257 12.59 -14.03 27.57
N GLY A 258 12.69 -12.71 27.42
CA GLY A 258 13.68 -11.88 28.09
C GLY A 258 13.56 -11.94 29.61
N PHE A 259 12.36 -11.78 30.15
CA PHE A 259 12.13 -11.91 31.59
C PHE A 259 12.39 -13.34 32.11
N ARG A 260 12.14 -14.36 31.31
CA ARG A 260 12.49 -15.75 31.66
C ARG A 260 14.02 -15.93 31.70
N ALA A 261 14.75 -15.37 30.77
CA ALA A 261 16.22 -15.47 30.73
C ALA A 261 16.91 -14.75 31.90
N THR A 262 16.22 -13.83 32.58
CA THR A 262 16.72 -13.10 33.78
C THR A 262 16.09 -13.60 35.08
N ASP A 263 15.47 -14.79 35.11
CA ASP A 263 14.75 -15.36 36.25
C ASP A 263 13.64 -14.46 36.85
N ARG A 264 13.13 -13.56 36.07
CA ARG A 264 12.04 -12.61 36.42
C ARG A 264 10.72 -12.92 35.68
N PHE A 265 10.47 -14.19 35.41
CA PHE A 265 9.32 -14.61 34.60
C PHE A 265 7.97 -14.11 35.18
N GLY A 266 7.83 -14.08 36.51
CA GLY A 266 6.62 -13.57 37.18
C GLY A 266 6.37 -12.08 36.81
N GLU A 267 7.41 -11.23 36.88
CA GLU A 267 7.30 -9.82 36.50
C GLU A 267 6.87 -9.66 35.04
N GLY A 268 7.41 -10.48 34.12
CA GLY A 268 7.04 -10.46 32.71
C GLY A 268 5.57 -10.85 32.50
N LEU A 269 5.09 -11.85 33.20
CA LEU A 269 3.71 -12.30 33.14
C LEU A 269 2.75 -11.22 33.68
N ASP A 270 3.09 -10.61 34.82
CA ASP A 270 2.30 -9.53 35.42
C ASP A 270 2.26 -8.30 34.51
N LEU A 271 3.38 -7.96 33.86
CA LEU A 271 3.44 -6.89 32.88
C LEU A 271 2.50 -7.15 31.68
N LEU A 272 2.59 -8.32 31.07
CA LEU A 272 1.73 -8.67 29.91
C LEU A 272 0.25 -8.76 30.31
N SER A 273 -0.05 -9.25 31.54
CA SER A 273 -1.40 -9.26 32.08
C SER A 273 -1.94 -7.83 32.30
N SER A 274 -1.08 -6.90 32.75
CA SER A 274 -1.44 -5.49 32.88
C SER A 274 -1.73 -4.84 31.53
N TYR A 275 -1.00 -5.20 30.48
CA TYR A 275 -1.26 -4.76 29.11
C TYR A 275 -2.61 -5.26 28.59
N LEU A 276 -2.93 -6.53 28.80
CA LEU A 276 -4.25 -7.08 28.47
C LEU A 276 -5.38 -6.33 29.21
N ALA A 277 -5.20 -6.06 30.51
CA ALA A 277 -6.19 -5.35 31.30
C ALA A 277 -6.40 -3.89 30.83
N ARG A 278 -5.32 -3.22 30.41
CA ARG A 278 -5.34 -1.81 29.99
C ARG A 278 -5.82 -1.60 28.57
N TYR A 279 -5.41 -2.46 27.65
CA TYR A 279 -5.62 -2.28 26.21
C TYR A 279 -6.56 -3.30 25.57
N GLY A 280 -6.93 -4.37 26.28
CA GLY A 280 -7.76 -5.47 25.75
C GLY A 280 -9.14 -5.03 25.23
N SER A 281 -9.75 -4.01 25.87
CA SER A 281 -11.07 -3.49 25.50
C SER A 281 -11.08 -2.58 24.26
N GLN A 282 -9.93 -2.24 23.72
CA GLN A 282 -9.81 -1.26 22.63
C GLN A 282 -9.65 -1.88 21.23
N ASP A 283 -9.96 -3.16 21.06
CA ASP A 283 -9.66 -3.92 19.82
C ASP A 283 -8.16 -3.86 19.39
N MET A 284 -7.30 -3.32 20.29
CA MET A 284 -5.89 -3.09 19.99
C MET A 284 -5.03 -4.33 20.21
N LEU A 285 -5.41 -5.19 21.19
CA LEU A 285 -4.67 -6.40 21.50
C LEU A 285 -5.30 -7.62 20.84
N ASN A 286 -4.47 -8.38 20.15
CA ASN A 286 -4.92 -9.51 19.40
C ASN A 286 -5.02 -10.80 20.25
N GLN A 287 -5.67 -11.78 19.67
CA GLN A 287 -5.83 -13.12 20.25
C GLN A 287 -4.49 -13.82 20.52
N ASP A 288 -3.40 -13.42 19.82
CA ASP A 288 -2.08 -14.02 20.01
C ASP A 288 -1.49 -13.65 21.37
N MET A 289 -1.65 -12.38 21.81
CA MET A 289 -1.20 -11.94 23.12
C MET A 289 -1.99 -12.59 24.25
N LEU A 290 -3.33 -12.68 24.11
CA LEU A 290 -4.15 -13.39 25.06
C LEU A 290 -3.74 -14.87 25.16
N ASN A 291 -3.47 -15.51 24.01
CA ASN A 291 -3.03 -16.90 23.98
C ASN A 291 -1.68 -17.08 24.67
N LEU A 292 -0.73 -16.18 24.43
CA LEU A 292 0.59 -16.23 25.07
C LEU A 292 0.46 -16.13 26.61
N VAL A 293 -0.27 -15.12 27.09
CA VAL A 293 -0.47 -14.91 28.53
C VAL A 293 -1.24 -16.07 29.15
N PHE A 294 -2.27 -16.58 28.45
CA PHE A 294 -3.02 -17.77 28.89
C PHE A 294 -2.12 -19.00 29.07
N GLN A 295 -1.31 -19.35 28.05
CA GLN A 295 -0.41 -20.50 28.12
C GLN A 295 0.65 -20.32 29.22
N ALA A 296 1.19 -19.12 29.35
CA ALA A 296 2.17 -18.79 30.39
C ALA A 296 1.56 -18.87 31.82
N THR A 297 0.33 -18.38 32.01
CA THR A 297 -0.39 -18.44 33.28
C THR A 297 -0.73 -19.90 33.62
N LEU A 298 -1.23 -20.65 32.63
CA LEU A 298 -1.57 -22.07 32.84
C LEU A 298 -0.35 -22.89 33.27
N ALA A 299 0.79 -22.67 32.63
CA ALA A 299 2.02 -23.41 32.94
C ALA A 299 2.66 -23.02 34.28
N ASN A 300 2.52 -21.76 34.71
CA ASN A 300 3.24 -21.24 35.89
C ASN A 300 2.36 -21.11 37.14
N GLN A 301 1.07 -20.75 36.96
CA GLN A 301 0.13 -20.49 38.09
C GLN A 301 -1.02 -21.52 38.18
N GLY A 302 -1.10 -22.40 37.17
CA GLY A 302 -2.09 -23.47 37.14
C GLY A 302 -3.45 -23.12 36.54
N PRO A 303 -4.38 -24.12 36.46
CA PRO A 303 -5.63 -23.99 35.71
C PRO A 303 -6.60 -22.96 36.28
N GLU A 304 -6.69 -22.84 37.63
CA GLU A 304 -7.59 -21.87 38.26
C GLU A 304 -7.23 -20.41 37.93
N ALA A 305 -5.93 -20.07 37.92
CA ALA A 305 -5.48 -18.72 37.55
C ALA A 305 -5.76 -18.44 36.07
N ALA A 306 -5.48 -19.41 35.21
CA ALA A 306 -5.78 -19.31 33.78
C ALA A 306 -7.28 -19.17 33.49
N TYR A 307 -8.13 -19.90 34.27
CA TYR A 307 -9.59 -19.80 34.18
C TYR A 307 -10.07 -18.38 34.51
N ARG A 308 -9.60 -17.82 35.63
CA ARG A 308 -9.96 -16.47 36.06
C ARG A 308 -9.56 -15.44 34.99
N LEU A 309 -8.34 -15.51 34.45
CA LEU A 309 -7.85 -14.65 33.40
C LEU A 309 -8.76 -14.65 32.15
N VAL A 310 -9.05 -15.84 31.62
CA VAL A 310 -9.87 -15.99 30.41
C VAL A 310 -11.32 -15.57 30.65
N ARG A 311 -11.90 -15.93 31.80
CA ARG A 311 -13.25 -15.53 32.18
C ARG A 311 -13.39 -14.02 32.27
N ASP A 312 -12.45 -13.35 32.95
CA ASP A 312 -12.48 -11.90 33.15
C ASP A 312 -12.29 -11.18 31.82
N GLU A 313 -11.46 -11.72 30.89
CA GLU A 313 -11.31 -11.19 29.55
C GLU A 313 -12.57 -11.40 28.70
N LEU A 314 -13.20 -12.58 28.77
CA LEU A 314 -14.45 -12.84 28.04
C LEU A 314 -15.62 -11.96 28.52
N HIS A 315 -15.64 -11.56 29.78
CA HIS A 315 -16.64 -10.61 30.29
C HIS A 315 -16.44 -9.20 29.70
N ARG A 316 -15.19 -8.80 29.40
CA ARG A 316 -14.87 -7.51 28.79
C ARG A 316 -15.00 -7.57 27.28
N ASN A 317 -14.59 -8.67 26.68
CA ASN A 317 -14.41 -8.83 25.25
C ASN A 317 -14.81 -10.26 24.81
N PRO A 318 -16.11 -10.51 24.55
CA PRO A 318 -16.59 -11.84 24.18
C PRO A 318 -16.11 -12.23 22.78
N THR A 319 -15.21 -13.22 22.71
CA THR A 319 -14.63 -13.73 21.45
C THR A 319 -14.70 -15.25 21.40
N LEU A 320 -14.83 -15.83 20.18
CA LEU A 320 -14.82 -17.28 19.98
C LEU A 320 -13.50 -17.93 20.43
N PRO A 321 -12.31 -17.36 20.09
CA PRO A 321 -11.06 -17.90 20.60
C PRO A 321 -10.90 -17.83 22.12
N GLY A 322 -11.48 -16.83 22.78
CA GLY A 322 -11.56 -16.78 24.24
C GLY A 322 -12.43 -17.90 24.82
N LEU A 323 -13.60 -18.13 24.23
CA LEU A 323 -14.49 -19.21 24.58
C LEU A 323 -13.83 -20.60 24.41
N GLU A 324 -13.08 -20.80 23.32
CA GLU A 324 -12.32 -22.02 23.07
C GLU A 324 -11.33 -22.32 24.21
N ARG A 325 -10.60 -21.30 24.69
CA ARG A 325 -9.68 -21.45 25.82
C ARG A 325 -10.40 -21.78 27.11
N LEU A 326 -11.54 -21.16 27.36
CA LEU A 326 -12.37 -21.48 28.54
C LEU A 326 -12.85 -22.94 28.51
N LEU A 327 -13.36 -23.40 27.35
CA LEU A 327 -13.78 -24.79 27.15
C LEU A 327 -12.62 -25.76 27.33
N LYS A 328 -11.42 -25.42 26.85
CA LYS A 328 -10.20 -26.21 27.01
C LYS A 328 -9.86 -26.42 28.50
N LEU A 329 -9.98 -25.38 29.32
CA LEU A 329 -9.78 -25.53 30.78
C LEU A 329 -10.84 -26.38 31.42
N GLN A 330 -12.12 -26.19 31.09
CA GLN A 330 -13.22 -27.00 31.61
C GLN A 330 -13.08 -28.47 31.22
N LEU A 331 -12.53 -28.77 30.04
CA LEU A 331 -12.25 -30.13 29.61
C LEU A 331 -11.17 -30.84 30.47
N LEU A 332 -10.24 -30.09 31.08
CA LEU A 332 -9.23 -30.67 31.97
C LEU A 332 -9.85 -31.24 33.26
N GLU A 333 -10.91 -30.63 33.77
CA GLU A 333 -11.52 -30.94 35.06
C GLU A 333 -12.84 -31.72 34.93
N ALA A 334 -13.42 -31.83 33.73
CA ALA A 334 -14.74 -32.43 33.53
C ALA A 334 -14.78 -33.95 33.74
N PRO A 335 -15.78 -34.49 34.47
CA PRO A 335 -16.02 -35.92 34.57
C PRO A 335 -16.58 -36.52 33.28
N GLY A 336 -16.46 -37.86 33.11
CA GLY A 336 -16.63 -38.63 31.89
C GLY A 336 -17.73 -38.20 30.89
N GLU A 337 -19.02 -38.21 31.29
CA GLU A 337 -20.13 -37.87 30.38
C GLU A 337 -20.11 -36.39 29.96
N ARG A 338 -19.93 -35.50 30.92
CA ARG A 338 -19.85 -34.05 30.67
C ARG A 338 -18.67 -33.68 29.78
N ARG A 339 -17.59 -34.47 29.84
CA ARG A 339 -16.40 -34.27 28.99
C ARG A 339 -16.71 -34.48 27.51
N GLN A 340 -17.56 -35.45 27.18
CA GLN A 340 -17.94 -35.71 25.77
C GLN A 340 -18.76 -34.55 25.19
N GLU A 341 -19.71 -34.01 25.96
CA GLU A 341 -20.50 -32.85 25.55
C GLU A 341 -19.62 -31.60 25.35
N LEU A 342 -18.75 -31.32 26.32
CA LEU A 342 -17.80 -30.19 26.22
C LEU A 342 -16.83 -30.35 25.07
N GLN A 343 -16.39 -31.58 24.76
CA GLN A 343 -15.51 -31.84 23.61
C GLN A 343 -16.22 -31.55 22.29
N LEU A 344 -17.50 -31.87 22.16
CA LEU A 344 -18.29 -31.55 20.96
C LEU A 344 -18.41 -30.05 20.76
N VAL A 345 -18.73 -29.31 21.83
CA VAL A 345 -18.81 -27.82 21.75
C VAL A 345 -17.44 -27.24 21.47
N HIS A 346 -16.37 -27.70 22.10
CA HIS A 346 -15.00 -27.25 21.83
C HIS A 346 -14.63 -27.48 20.38
N ASN A 347 -14.92 -28.64 19.78
CA ASN A 347 -14.61 -28.95 18.39
C ASN A 347 -15.39 -28.04 17.42
N LEU A 348 -16.66 -27.74 17.71
CA LEU A 348 -17.45 -26.80 16.92
C LEU A 348 -16.85 -25.38 16.94
N VAL A 349 -16.51 -24.90 18.15
CA VAL A 349 -15.89 -23.58 18.31
C VAL A 349 -14.52 -23.55 17.63
N HIS A 350 -13.69 -24.57 17.83
CA HIS A 350 -12.36 -24.69 17.22
C HIS A 350 -12.40 -24.67 15.70
N ASN A 351 -13.30 -25.45 15.08
CA ASN A 351 -13.45 -25.48 13.63
C ASN A 351 -13.91 -24.14 13.06
N HIS A 352 -14.65 -23.37 13.83
CA HIS A 352 -15.10 -22.03 13.42
C HIS A 352 -14.03 -20.97 13.65
N SER A 353 -13.22 -21.07 14.72
CA SER A 353 -12.17 -20.10 15.06
C SER A 353 -10.85 -20.32 14.31
N SER A 354 -10.51 -21.56 13.96
CA SER A 354 -9.20 -21.92 13.38
C SER A 354 -8.97 -21.39 11.94
N GLY A 355 -10.02 -21.00 11.22
CA GLY A 355 -9.93 -20.45 9.86
C GLY A 355 -9.66 -18.93 9.76
N LEU A 356 -9.65 -18.21 10.88
CA LEU A 356 -10.01 -16.79 10.89
C LEU A 356 -8.86 -15.80 11.13
N SER A 357 -7.61 -16.23 11.35
CA SER A 357 -6.60 -15.28 11.82
C SER A 357 -5.53 -14.98 10.79
N LEU A 358 -5.83 -14.03 9.91
CA LEU A 358 -4.89 -13.48 8.94
C LEU A 358 -4.67 -11.97 9.17
N TYR A 359 -3.43 -11.53 8.98
CA TYR A 359 -3.15 -10.10 8.83
C TYR A 359 -3.69 -9.60 7.49
N ARG A 360 -4.33 -8.45 7.46
CA ARG A 360 -4.90 -7.86 6.25
C ARG A 360 -4.38 -6.44 6.04
N CYS A 361 -3.85 -6.16 4.86
CA CYS A 361 -3.44 -4.81 4.49
C CYS A 361 -4.66 -3.90 4.35
N GLU A 362 -4.71 -2.78 5.09
CA GLU A 362 -5.81 -1.81 5.04
C GLU A 362 -5.87 -1.05 3.71
N LYS A 363 -4.73 -0.93 3.01
CA LYS A 363 -4.65 -0.20 1.74
C LYS A 363 -5.16 -1.01 0.54
N CYS A 364 -4.80 -2.30 0.45
CA CYS A 364 -5.09 -3.12 -0.75
C CYS A 364 -5.86 -4.41 -0.46
N GLY A 365 -6.10 -4.73 0.81
CA GLY A 365 -6.82 -5.94 1.20
C GLY A 365 -6.02 -7.25 1.13
N PHE A 366 -4.71 -7.20 0.81
CA PHE A 366 -3.85 -8.38 0.78
C PHE A 366 -3.84 -9.08 2.13
N LYS A 367 -4.04 -10.41 2.13
CA LYS A 367 -4.10 -11.23 3.35
C LYS A 367 -2.82 -12.06 3.51
N ALA A 368 -2.29 -12.15 4.74
CA ALA A 368 -1.06 -12.87 5.04
C ALA A 368 -1.12 -13.58 6.40
N ARG A 369 -0.39 -14.69 6.54
CA ARG A 369 -0.25 -15.41 7.81
C ARG A 369 0.77 -14.77 8.75
N GLN A 370 1.72 -14.04 8.19
CA GLN A 370 2.75 -13.31 8.93
C GLN A 370 2.58 -11.81 8.80
N TYR A 371 3.08 -11.07 9.78
CA TYR A 371 3.10 -9.62 9.78
C TYR A 371 4.15 -9.08 8.80
N PHE A 372 3.79 -8.03 8.05
CA PHE A 372 4.70 -7.32 7.16
C PHE A 372 4.73 -5.83 7.49
N TRP A 373 5.92 -5.28 7.66
CA TRP A 373 6.12 -3.83 7.79
C TRP A 373 5.85 -3.10 6.49
N GLN A 374 6.25 -3.69 5.37
CA GLN A 374 5.91 -3.23 4.03
C GLN A 374 5.02 -4.27 3.34
N CYS A 375 3.88 -3.84 2.81
CA CYS A 375 2.97 -4.72 2.11
C CYS A 375 3.60 -5.25 0.80
N PRO A 376 3.73 -6.57 0.60
CA PRO A 376 4.33 -7.12 -0.61
C PRO A 376 3.49 -6.89 -1.87
N ALA A 377 2.18 -6.60 -1.73
CA ALA A 377 1.30 -6.38 -2.87
C ALA A 377 1.22 -4.91 -3.32
N CYS A 378 1.17 -3.96 -2.38
CA CYS A 378 1.00 -2.54 -2.71
C CYS A 378 2.18 -1.64 -2.31
N GLY A 379 3.24 -2.20 -1.70
CA GLY A 379 4.42 -1.47 -1.25
C GLY A 379 4.19 -0.49 -0.08
N GLY A 380 2.98 -0.44 0.48
CA GLY A 380 2.66 0.47 1.58
C GLY A 380 3.34 0.05 2.88
N TRP A 381 3.92 1.02 3.62
CA TRP A 381 4.50 0.82 4.93
C TRP A 381 3.44 0.96 6.04
N GLU A 382 3.56 0.17 7.11
CA GLU A 382 2.64 0.15 8.26
C GLU A 382 1.16 0.04 7.88
N THR A 383 0.86 -0.66 6.79
CA THR A 383 -0.51 -0.85 6.29
C THR A 383 -1.18 -2.11 6.81
N PHE A 384 -0.44 -2.92 7.59
CA PHE A 384 -0.98 -4.05 8.32
C PHE A 384 -1.19 -3.64 9.78
N PRO A 385 -2.42 -3.69 10.33
CA PRO A 385 -2.58 -3.62 11.76
C PRO A 385 -1.86 -4.82 12.41
N ALA A 386 -1.25 -4.61 13.56
CA ALA A 386 -0.53 -5.67 14.27
C ALA A 386 -1.49 -6.68 14.94
N ARG A 387 -2.71 -6.78 14.45
CA ARG A 387 -3.75 -7.74 14.86
C ARG A 387 -4.19 -8.59 13.67
N ARG A 388 -4.53 -9.83 13.94
CA ARG A 388 -5.18 -10.71 12.97
C ARG A 388 -6.68 -10.43 12.98
N GLY A 389 -7.25 -10.12 11.83
CA GLY A 389 -8.69 -9.92 11.70
C GLY A 389 -9.43 -11.26 11.72
N GLU A 390 -10.61 -11.29 12.34
CA GLU A 390 -11.60 -12.32 12.05
C GLU A 390 -12.07 -12.13 10.60
N GLU A 391 -12.11 -13.21 9.81
CA GLU A 391 -12.81 -13.14 8.53
C GLU A 391 -14.27 -12.84 8.87
N GLU A 392 -14.78 -11.66 8.50
CA GLU A 392 -16.22 -11.49 8.40
C GLU A 392 -16.71 -12.63 7.53
N ALA A 393 -17.32 -13.63 8.17
CA ALA A 393 -18.04 -14.67 7.47
C ALA A 393 -18.92 -13.93 6.49
N ILE A 394 -18.75 -14.20 5.21
CA ILE A 394 -19.52 -13.61 4.13
C ILE A 394 -21.00 -13.82 4.47
N ALA A 395 -21.52 -12.93 5.30
CA ALA A 395 -22.95 -12.79 5.52
C ALA A 395 -23.45 -12.24 4.19
N GLY A 396 -24.05 -13.11 3.43
CA GLY A 396 -24.47 -12.96 2.07
C GLY A 396 -24.98 -11.56 1.75
N LYS A 397 -24.28 -10.89 0.86
CA LYS A 397 -24.94 -9.98 -0.06
C LYS A 397 -25.62 -10.85 -1.12
N ARG A 398 -26.92 -11.12 -0.88
CA ARG A 398 -27.87 -11.41 -1.94
C ARG A 398 -28.22 -10.12 -2.68
#